data_bdc232582809cfb10ea6241975fafbd6
#
_entry.id   bdc232582809cfb10ea6241975fafbd6
#
_cell.length_a   1.000
_cell.length_b   1.000
_cell.length_c   1.000
_cell.angle_alpha   90.00
_cell.angle_beta   90.00
_cell.angle_gamma   90.00
#
_symmetry.space_group_name_H-M   'P 1'
#
loop_
_entity.id
_entity.type
_entity.pdbx_description
1 polymer ?
#
loop_
_entity_poly.entity_id
_entity_poly.type
_entity_poly.pdbx_seq_one_letter_code
_entity_poly.pdbx_strand_id
1 'polypeptide(L)'
;MTEIDTRRVLCKLNDIADGDSKGFSMGEGEWPLRGMLVRLGEDVHAYVNYCPHAGHPLNFMPDRFLTPDKRLILCLSHGAMFEKATGFCVMGPCAGKSLCRVPIVIEAGIVMLAAEADVGKLAPRYW
;
A
#
# COMPACT_ATOMS: atom_id res chain seq x y z
N MET A 1 -20.52 7.31 -19.51
CA MET A 1 -19.28 7.79 -18.87
C MET A 1 -19.41 7.64 -17.36
N THR A 2 -18.46 6.99 -16.77
CA THR A 2 -18.51 6.73 -15.33
C THR A 2 -17.97 7.93 -14.56
N GLU A 3 -18.73 8.42 -13.60
CA GLU A 3 -18.24 9.48 -12.73
C GLU A 3 -17.18 8.93 -11.78
N ILE A 4 -16.11 9.70 -11.59
CA ILE A 4 -15.08 9.35 -10.63
C ILE A 4 -15.54 9.81 -9.24
N ASP A 5 -15.63 8.88 -8.31
CA ASP A 5 -15.90 9.18 -6.91
C ASP A 5 -14.64 9.76 -6.27
N THR A 6 -14.58 11.07 -6.12
CA THR A 6 -13.39 11.75 -5.59
C THR A 6 -13.03 11.32 -4.18
N ARG A 7 -13.98 10.77 -3.42
CA ARG A 7 -13.71 10.27 -2.07
C ARG A 7 -12.88 8.98 -2.08
N ARG A 8 -12.76 8.33 -3.23
CA ARG A 8 -12.00 7.09 -3.38
C ARG A 8 -10.68 7.29 -4.12
N VAL A 9 -10.39 8.49 -4.59
CA VAL A 9 -9.16 8.80 -5.31
C VAL A 9 -7.98 8.81 -4.34
N LEU A 10 -6.92 8.07 -4.68
CA LEU A 10 -5.69 8.00 -3.89
C LEU A 10 -4.63 8.94 -4.45
N CYS A 11 -4.41 8.90 -5.75
CA CYS A 11 -3.46 9.77 -6.44
C CYS A 11 -3.59 9.60 -7.94
N LYS A 12 -2.76 10.31 -8.70
CA LYS A 12 -2.59 10.06 -10.14
C LYS A 12 -1.45 9.05 -10.32
N LEU A 13 -1.54 8.24 -11.38
CA LEU A 13 -0.48 7.29 -11.71
C LEU A 13 0.88 8.00 -11.82
N ASN A 14 0.89 9.18 -12.45
CA ASN A 14 2.11 9.96 -12.65
C ASN A 14 2.66 10.60 -11.37
N ASP A 15 1.94 10.53 -10.26
CA ASP A 15 2.46 10.96 -8.96
C ASP A 15 3.48 9.97 -8.40
N ILE A 16 3.55 8.76 -8.97
CA ILE A 16 4.49 7.73 -8.57
C ILE A 16 5.42 7.44 -9.74
N ALA A 17 6.72 7.60 -9.55
CA ALA A 17 7.69 7.20 -10.57
C ALA A 17 7.65 5.67 -10.74
N ASP A 18 7.93 5.21 -11.97
CA ASP A 18 7.96 3.77 -12.24
C ASP A 18 8.96 3.07 -11.30
N GLY A 19 8.49 2.02 -10.66
CA GLY A 19 9.30 1.27 -9.71
C GLY A 19 9.33 1.86 -8.30
N ASP A 20 8.70 3.00 -8.08
CA ASP A 20 8.72 3.69 -6.78
C ASP A 20 7.44 3.45 -5.98
N SER A 21 7.37 4.06 -4.81
CA SER A 21 6.28 3.88 -3.86
C SER A 21 5.73 5.22 -3.38
N LYS A 22 4.50 5.18 -2.84
CA LYS A 22 3.85 6.35 -2.27
C LYS A 22 2.89 5.89 -1.16
N GLY A 23 2.90 6.61 -0.05
CA GLY A 23 1.92 6.39 1.02
C GLY A 23 0.61 7.09 0.76
N PHE A 24 -0.46 6.58 1.35
CA PHE A 24 -1.75 7.26 1.36
C PHE A 24 -2.48 7.02 2.68
N SER A 25 -3.41 7.91 2.98
CA SER A 25 -4.29 7.77 4.13
C SER A 25 -5.71 8.09 3.68
N MET A 26 -6.69 7.29 4.12
CA MET A 26 -8.07 7.45 3.70
C MET A 26 -9.01 7.05 4.83
N GLY A 27 -10.16 7.75 4.90
CA GLY A 27 -11.14 7.54 5.96
C GLY A 27 -11.05 8.59 7.05
N GLU A 28 -12.05 8.61 7.91
CA GLU A 28 -12.18 9.58 8.99
C GLU A 28 -12.08 8.88 10.34
N GLY A 29 -11.88 9.67 11.40
CA GLY A 29 -11.83 9.19 12.77
C GLY A 29 -10.43 8.81 13.22
N GLU A 30 -10.37 8.06 14.32
CA GLU A 30 -9.11 7.71 14.98
C GLU A 30 -8.34 6.61 14.24
N TRP A 31 -9.02 5.85 13.40
CA TRP A 31 -8.45 4.69 12.71
C TRP A 31 -8.60 4.78 11.20
N PRO A 32 -7.97 5.79 10.56
CA PRO A 32 -8.02 5.86 9.10
C PRO A 32 -7.25 4.68 8.48
N LEU A 33 -7.64 4.32 7.26
CA LEU A 33 -6.84 3.38 6.49
C LEU A 33 -5.56 4.06 6.05
N ARG A 34 -4.43 3.51 6.47
CA ARG A 34 -3.12 3.94 5.99
C ARG A 34 -2.56 2.85 5.09
N GLY A 35 -2.13 3.22 3.93
CA GLY A 35 -1.65 2.28 2.95
C GLY A 35 -0.46 2.79 2.17
N MET A 36 0.01 1.94 1.28
CA MET A 36 1.10 2.26 0.38
C MET A 36 0.79 1.75 -1.02
N LEU A 37 1.30 2.45 -2.00
CA LEU A 37 1.19 2.09 -3.41
C LEU A 37 2.58 1.82 -3.95
N VAL A 38 2.70 0.81 -4.82
CA VAL A 38 3.93 0.52 -5.55
C VAL A 38 3.59 0.50 -7.03
N ARG A 39 4.28 1.30 -7.82
CA ARG A 39 4.08 1.33 -9.27
C ARG A 39 5.06 0.41 -9.98
N LEU A 40 4.53 -0.44 -10.86
CA LEU A 40 5.32 -1.31 -11.75
C LEU A 40 4.83 -1.10 -13.18
N GLY A 41 5.46 -0.19 -13.93
CA GLY A 41 5.00 0.17 -15.27
C GLY A 41 3.66 0.87 -15.24
N GLU A 42 2.66 0.26 -15.86
CA GLU A 42 1.28 0.79 -15.86
C GLU A 42 0.43 0.20 -14.72
N ASP A 43 0.99 -0.74 -13.96
CA ASP A 43 0.29 -1.38 -12.86
C ASP A 43 0.67 -0.74 -11.53
N VAL A 44 -0.28 -0.77 -10.59
CA VAL A 44 -0.05 -0.32 -9.22
C VAL A 44 -0.58 -1.40 -8.29
N HIS A 45 0.21 -1.72 -7.28
CA HIS A 45 -0.18 -2.63 -6.21
C HIS A 45 -0.32 -1.84 -4.92
N ALA A 46 -1.35 -2.11 -4.15
CA ALA A 46 -1.63 -1.38 -2.93
C ALA A 46 -1.73 -2.33 -1.75
N TYR A 47 -1.17 -1.92 -0.62
CA TYR A 47 -1.16 -2.70 0.61
C TYR A 47 -1.45 -1.81 1.81
N VAL A 48 -2.02 -2.41 2.85
CA VAL A 48 -2.18 -1.71 4.12
C VAL A 48 -0.78 -1.50 4.71
N ASN A 49 -0.51 -0.29 5.19
CA ASN A 49 0.79 0.06 5.78
C ASN A 49 0.86 -0.46 7.22
N TYR A 50 1.05 -1.78 7.34
CA TYR A 50 1.03 -2.46 8.62
C TYR A 50 1.86 -3.73 8.52
N CYS A 51 2.91 -3.81 9.33
CA CYS A 51 3.79 -4.98 9.30
C CYS A 51 3.14 -6.17 10.00
N PRO A 52 2.95 -7.31 9.32
CA PRO A 52 2.32 -8.48 9.94
C PRO A 52 3.15 -9.10 11.07
N HIS A 53 4.44 -8.76 11.18
CA HIS A 53 5.29 -9.22 12.26
C HIS A 53 5.05 -8.44 13.56
N ALA A 54 5.07 -7.12 13.49
CA ALA A 54 5.14 -6.27 14.67
C ALA A 54 3.91 -5.40 14.88
N GLY A 55 3.01 -5.34 13.92
CA GLY A 55 1.77 -4.58 14.08
C GLY A 55 1.94 -3.07 14.08
N HIS A 56 2.93 -2.55 13.35
CA HIS A 56 3.11 -1.11 13.20
C HIS A 56 3.48 -0.74 11.76
N PRO A 57 3.48 0.57 11.42
CA PRO A 57 3.76 0.99 10.04
C PRO A 57 5.11 0.49 9.54
N LEU A 58 5.19 0.26 8.23
CA LEU A 58 6.41 -0.22 7.59
C LEU A 58 7.50 0.85 7.50
N ASN A 59 7.09 2.12 7.41
CA ASN A 59 8.00 3.22 7.11
C ASN A 59 8.18 4.17 8.29
N PHE A 60 9.34 4.85 8.32
CA PHE A 60 9.59 5.96 9.23
C PHE A 60 9.48 7.31 8.53
N MET A 61 9.56 7.34 7.20
CA MET A 61 9.45 8.55 6.42
C MET A 61 8.35 8.40 5.37
N PRO A 62 7.56 9.48 5.10
CA PRO A 62 6.51 9.42 4.10
C PRO A 62 7.03 8.92 2.75
N ASP A 63 6.24 8.10 2.08
CA ASP A 63 6.48 7.58 0.74
C ASP A 63 7.70 6.66 0.59
N ARG A 64 8.41 6.36 1.67
CA ARG A 64 9.60 5.50 1.63
C ARG A 64 9.30 4.11 2.19
N PHE A 65 9.00 3.19 1.28
CA PHE A 65 8.60 1.82 1.62
C PHE A 65 9.51 0.75 1.02
N LEU A 66 10.52 1.17 0.24
CA LEU A 66 11.31 0.22 -0.54
C LEU A 66 12.73 0.11 -0.02
N THR A 67 13.38 -1.03 -0.35
CA THR A 67 14.81 -1.20 -0.13
C THR A 67 15.58 -0.15 -0.95
N PRO A 68 16.87 0.12 -0.60
CA PRO A 68 17.65 1.10 -1.35
C PRO A 68 17.76 0.82 -2.84
N ASP A 69 17.77 -0.45 -3.25
CA ASP A 69 17.76 -0.85 -4.66
C ASP A 69 16.37 -0.85 -5.29
N LYS A 70 15.34 -0.52 -4.51
CA LYS A 70 13.92 -0.46 -4.93
C LYS A 70 13.36 -1.78 -5.45
N ARG A 71 13.95 -2.90 -5.09
CA ARG A 71 13.48 -4.22 -5.52
C ARG A 71 12.36 -4.79 -4.66
N LEU A 72 12.41 -4.48 -3.36
CA LEU A 72 11.49 -5.07 -2.38
C LEU A 72 10.88 -3.99 -1.49
N ILE A 73 9.72 -4.31 -0.93
CA ILE A 73 9.12 -3.50 0.14
C ILE A 73 9.86 -3.85 1.43
N LEU A 74 10.21 -2.85 2.21
CA LEU A 74 10.99 -3.01 3.44
C LEU A 74 10.24 -2.52 4.66
N CYS A 75 10.17 -3.35 5.70
CA CYS A 75 9.77 -2.89 7.02
C CYS A 75 11.01 -2.42 7.78
N LEU A 76 11.08 -1.12 8.07
CA LEU A 76 12.27 -0.52 8.66
C LEU A 76 12.51 -0.95 10.12
N SER A 77 11.48 -1.45 10.81
CA SER A 77 11.63 -1.83 12.21
C SER A 77 12.53 -3.05 12.40
N HIS A 78 12.32 -4.11 11.62
CA HIS A 78 13.02 -5.38 11.82
C HIS A 78 13.57 -6.00 10.53
N GLY A 79 13.56 -5.24 9.44
CA GLY A 79 14.15 -5.68 8.18
C GLY A 79 13.37 -6.71 7.39
N ALA A 80 12.09 -6.93 7.69
CA ALA A 80 11.25 -7.79 6.88
C ALA A 80 11.14 -7.24 5.47
N MET A 81 11.19 -8.09 4.44
CA MET A 81 11.14 -7.69 3.04
C MET A 81 10.03 -8.44 2.32
N PHE A 82 9.31 -7.74 1.45
CA PHE A 82 8.13 -8.26 0.77
C PHE A 82 8.24 -8.03 -0.71
N GLU A 83 7.68 -8.95 -1.50
CA GLU A 83 7.60 -8.77 -2.95
C GLU A 83 6.61 -7.65 -3.29
N LYS A 84 6.97 -6.82 -4.27
CA LYS A 84 6.15 -5.68 -4.67
C LYS A 84 4.80 -6.09 -5.28
N ALA A 85 4.79 -7.12 -6.10
CA ALA A 85 3.59 -7.52 -6.85
C ALA A 85 2.63 -8.38 -6.03
N THR A 86 3.10 -9.04 -4.98
CA THR A 86 2.29 -9.98 -4.20
C THR A 86 2.12 -9.60 -2.75
N GLY A 87 3.05 -8.81 -2.19
CA GLY A 87 3.07 -8.50 -0.77
C GLY A 87 3.59 -9.64 0.10
N PHE A 88 4.08 -10.72 -0.51
CA PHE A 88 4.56 -11.89 0.24
C PHE A 88 5.91 -11.62 0.88
N CYS A 89 6.05 -11.96 2.16
CA CYS A 89 7.31 -11.78 2.89
C CYS A 89 8.31 -12.85 2.45
N VAL A 90 9.42 -12.42 1.88
CA VAL A 90 10.48 -13.30 1.37
C VAL A 90 11.70 -13.34 2.29
N MET A 91 11.79 -12.42 3.25
CA MET A 91 12.95 -12.33 4.12
C MET A 91 12.57 -11.64 5.43
N GLY A 92 13.18 -12.09 6.52
CA GLY A 92 12.97 -11.48 7.84
C GLY A 92 11.97 -12.23 8.70
N PRO A 93 11.56 -11.62 9.84
CA PRO A 93 10.81 -12.33 10.88
C PRO A 93 9.39 -12.73 10.51
N CYS A 94 8.82 -12.18 9.43
CA CYS A 94 7.47 -12.56 9.02
C CYS A 94 7.44 -13.40 7.74
N ALA A 95 8.53 -14.13 7.45
CA ALA A 95 8.56 -15.03 6.30
C ALA A 95 7.37 -15.99 6.34
N GLY A 96 6.70 -16.15 5.19
CA GLY A 96 5.51 -16.96 5.07
C GLY A 96 4.20 -16.19 5.28
N LYS A 97 4.27 -14.92 5.69
CA LYS A 97 3.11 -14.04 5.81
C LYS A 97 3.09 -13.05 4.64
N SER A 98 1.96 -12.38 4.46
CA SER A 98 1.81 -11.37 3.40
C SER A 98 1.24 -10.08 3.97
N LEU A 99 1.57 -8.97 3.30
CA LEU A 99 0.88 -7.71 3.54
C LEU A 99 -0.59 -7.84 3.11
N CYS A 100 -1.46 -7.08 3.76
CA CYS A 100 -2.88 -7.07 3.39
C CYS A 100 -3.06 -6.21 2.14
N ARG A 101 -3.61 -6.81 1.08
CA ARG A 101 -3.84 -6.12 -0.19
C ARG A 101 -5.04 -5.18 -0.10
N VAL A 102 -4.88 -3.99 -0.67
CA VAL A 102 -5.98 -3.03 -0.81
C VAL A 102 -6.49 -3.09 -2.25
N PRO A 103 -7.77 -3.41 -2.48
CA PRO A 103 -8.32 -3.41 -3.83
C PRO A 103 -8.34 -2.00 -4.43
N ILE A 104 -7.73 -1.84 -5.59
CA ILE A 104 -7.68 -0.56 -6.30
C ILE A 104 -8.02 -0.76 -7.77
N VAL A 105 -8.38 0.33 -8.44
CA VAL A 105 -8.56 0.39 -9.89
C VAL A 105 -7.85 1.63 -10.42
N ILE A 106 -7.45 1.57 -11.69
CA ILE A 106 -6.84 2.70 -12.38
C ILE A 106 -7.73 3.03 -13.58
N GLU A 107 -8.23 4.25 -13.63
CA GLU A 107 -9.05 4.74 -14.74
C GLU A 107 -8.53 6.10 -15.18
N ALA A 108 -8.26 6.25 -16.48
CA ALA A 108 -7.76 7.50 -17.06
C ALA A 108 -6.55 8.07 -16.30
N GLY A 109 -5.63 7.20 -15.87
CA GLY A 109 -4.44 7.61 -15.14
C GLY A 109 -4.67 7.99 -13.67
N ILE A 110 -5.86 7.69 -13.13
CA ILE A 110 -6.20 7.98 -11.74
C ILE A 110 -6.27 6.69 -10.96
N VAL A 111 -5.53 6.63 -9.84
CA VAL A 111 -5.51 5.48 -8.93
C VAL A 111 -6.54 5.72 -7.83
N MET A 112 -7.46 4.78 -7.67
CA MET A 112 -8.51 4.92 -6.67
C MET A 112 -8.88 3.58 -6.04
N LEU A 113 -9.52 3.62 -4.87
CA LEU A 113 -10.03 2.42 -4.23
C LEU A 113 -11.10 1.79 -5.12
N ALA A 114 -11.04 0.46 -5.25
CA ALA A 114 -12.09 -0.27 -5.95
C ALA A 114 -13.41 -0.20 -5.18
N ALA A 115 -14.52 -0.38 -5.88
CA ALA A 115 -15.85 -0.28 -5.27
C ALA A 115 -16.05 -1.28 -4.13
N GLU A 116 -15.42 -2.47 -4.21
CA GLU A 116 -15.51 -3.50 -3.19
C GLU A 116 -14.61 -3.27 -1.97
N ALA A 117 -13.71 -2.28 -2.03
CA ALA A 117 -12.82 -2.00 -0.90
C ALA A 117 -13.60 -1.40 0.27
N ASP A 118 -13.48 -2.03 1.44
CA ASP A 118 -14.13 -1.56 2.66
C ASP A 118 -13.05 -0.99 3.59
N VAL A 119 -12.97 0.33 3.64
CA VAL A 119 -11.98 1.06 4.44
C VAL A 119 -12.05 0.65 5.91
N GLY A 120 -13.25 0.48 6.45
CA GLY A 120 -13.42 0.09 7.85
C GLY A 120 -12.85 -1.27 8.18
N LYS A 121 -12.95 -2.22 7.26
CA LYS A 121 -12.41 -3.58 7.46
C LYS A 121 -10.90 -3.66 7.22
N LEU A 122 -10.36 -2.74 6.44
CA LEU A 122 -8.92 -2.72 6.15
C LEU A 122 -8.11 -2.00 7.23
N ALA A 123 -8.77 -1.23 8.08
CA ALA A 123 -8.09 -0.47 9.14
C ALA A 123 -7.50 -1.43 10.20
N PRO A 124 -6.33 -1.12 10.78
CA PRO A 124 -5.62 -2.05 11.68
C PRO A 124 -6.39 -2.54 12.89
N ARG A 125 -7.41 -1.83 13.33
CA ARG A 125 -8.21 -2.24 14.51
C ARG A 125 -8.91 -3.59 14.35
N TYR A 126 -8.97 -4.11 13.13
CA TYR A 126 -9.61 -5.41 12.86
C TYR A 126 -8.60 -6.55 12.68
N TRP A 127 -7.36 -6.30 12.97
CA TRP A 127 -6.27 -7.26 12.75
C TRP A 127 -5.89 -7.98 14.04
#